data_1f4324caf610842ced03747a2b9392b0
#
_entry.id   1f4324caf610842ced03747a2b9392b0
#
_cell.length_a   1.000
_cell.length_b   1.000
_cell.length_c   1.000
_cell.angle_alpha   90.00
_cell.angle_beta   90.00
_cell.angle_gamma   90.00
#
_symmetry.space_group_name_H-M   'P 1'
#
loop_
_entity.id
_entity.type
_entity.pdbx_description
1 polymer ?
#
loop_
_entity_poly.entity_id
_entity_poly.type
_entity_poly.pdbx_seq_one_letter_code
_entity_poly.pdbx_strand_id
1 'polypeptide(L)'
;MKRILVVLILLVFLMFTGCSDNKRIDKAEVVKFITAQTEKNENKYTFYLLTGEQKPVSVQALDLAEAKKLVKKDYLPELSLSRLEMIIYEEKFDENLMLDDVNHLKKSYSVSPLTKILLANKKTLGEIEEDEKKVDEYDEALIRYKKDNKDSDTELLSVYNKNYEDDKLSLVFPYITEKGQIVSKNIEIASKKLENKQKN
;
A
#
# COMPACT_ATOMS: atom_id res chain seq x y z
N MET A 1 53.05 30.83 -6.38
CA MET A 1 52.85 29.45 -5.94
C MET A 1 52.04 29.30 -4.65
N LYS A 2 52.38 29.99 -3.54
CA LYS A 2 51.63 29.87 -2.25
C LYS A 2 50.12 30.20 -2.35
N ARG A 3 49.73 31.21 -3.15
CA ARG A 3 48.30 31.59 -3.31
C ARG A 3 47.48 30.57 -4.07
N ILE A 4 48.08 29.87 -5.04
CA ILE A 4 47.40 28.82 -5.82
C ILE A 4 47.16 27.58 -4.93
N LEU A 5 48.12 27.25 -4.05
CA LEU A 5 48.00 26.14 -3.12
C LEU A 5 46.86 26.35 -2.12
N VAL A 6 46.69 27.59 -1.60
CA VAL A 6 45.58 27.92 -0.67
C VAL A 6 44.23 27.81 -1.35
N VAL A 7 44.09 28.25 -2.60
CA VAL A 7 42.83 28.11 -3.37
C VAL A 7 42.50 26.64 -3.63
N LEU A 8 43.51 25.81 -3.94
CA LEU A 8 43.31 24.38 -4.17
C LEU A 8 42.85 23.66 -2.90
N ILE A 9 43.42 23.99 -1.73
CA ILE A 9 43.04 23.46 -0.42
C ILE A 9 41.58 23.86 -0.08
N LEU A 10 41.21 25.12 -0.35
CA LEU A 10 39.84 25.61 -0.11
C LEU A 10 38.81 24.89 -1.01
N LEU A 11 39.18 24.61 -2.27
CA LEU A 11 38.34 23.85 -3.21
C LEU A 11 38.11 22.38 -2.77
N VAL A 12 39.18 21.76 -2.23
CA VAL A 12 39.08 20.40 -1.68
C VAL A 12 38.19 20.38 -0.43
N PHE A 13 38.29 21.37 0.46
CA PHE A 13 37.40 21.48 1.62
C PHE A 13 35.92 21.67 1.23
N LEU A 14 35.62 22.43 0.16
CA LEU A 14 34.27 22.60 -0.35
C LEU A 14 33.67 21.29 -0.91
N MET A 15 34.51 20.37 -1.40
CA MET A 15 34.04 19.07 -1.86
C MET A 15 33.66 18.10 -0.72
N PHE A 16 34.14 18.31 0.50
CA PHE A 16 33.85 17.49 1.66
C PHE A 16 32.61 17.96 2.45
N THR A 17 32.07 19.16 2.18
CA THR A 17 30.86 19.66 2.89
C THR A 17 29.55 19.25 2.24
N GLY A 18 29.59 18.48 1.17
CA GLY A 18 28.42 18.11 0.37
C GLY A 18 27.89 16.70 0.60
N CYS A 19 27.68 16.26 1.85
CA CYS A 19 26.86 15.05 2.13
C CYS A 19 26.56 14.94 3.63
N SER A 20 25.64 15.73 4.13
CA SER A 20 25.23 15.56 5.53
C SER A 20 23.73 15.51 5.76
N ASP A 21 22.94 15.13 4.76
CA ASP A 21 21.55 14.71 4.96
C ASP A 21 21.28 13.32 4.39
N ASN A 22 22.20 12.38 4.61
CA ASN A 22 21.82 10.98 4.64
C ASN A 22 20.95 10.77 5.88
N LYS A 23 19.66 11.08 5.79
CA LYS A 23 18.63 10.43 6.64
C LYS A 23 18.86 8.94 6.42
N ARG A 24 19.47 8.30 7.43
CA ARG A 24 19.84 6.88 7.34
C ARG A 24 18.59 6.11 7.01
N ILE A 25 18.57 5.49 5.84
CA ILE A 25 17.55 4.52 5.42
C ILE A 25 17.42 3.41 6.48
N ASP A 26 18.47 3.17 7.25
CA ASP A 26 18.53 2.23 8.37
C ASP A 26 17.54 2.52 9.51
N LYS A 27 16.89 3.69 9.54
CA LYS A 27 15.86 4.04 10.53
C LYS A 27 14.45 4.07 9.94
N ALA A 28 14.30 3.84 8.63
CA ALA A 28 12.99 3.82 8.00
C ALA A 28 12.25 2.55 8.41
N GLU A 29 11.10 2.74 9.02
CA GLU A 29 10.18 1.67 9.36
C GLU A 29 9.39 1.30 8.10
N VAL A 30 9.87 0.26 7.44
CA VAL A 30 9.39 -0.16 6.12
C VAL A 30 8.20 -1.10 6.27
N VAL A 31 7.08 -0.74 5.67
CA VAL A 31 5.87 -1.58 5.64
C VAL A 31 6.02 -2.67 4.58
N LYS A 32 5.76 -3.92 4.98
CA LYS A 32 5.70 -5.08 4.10
C LYS A 32 4.32 -5.22 3.49
N PHE A 33 3.27 -5.21 4.32
CA PHE A 33 1.89 -5.29 3.83
C PHE A 33 0.93 -4.52 4.75
N ILE A 34 -0.29 -4.28 4.26
CA ILE A 34 -1.37 -3.60 4.98
C ILE A 34 -2.62 -4.47 4.91
N THR A 35 -3.35 -4.59 6.01
CA THR A 35 -4.73 -5.10 6.00
C THR A 35 -5.70 -3.95 6.24
N ALA A 36 -6.86 -3.97 5.57
CA ALA A 36 -7.92 -3.00 5.73
C ALA A 36 -9.25 -3.73 5.95
N GLN A 37 -9.94 -3.43 7.05
CA GLN A 37 -11.20 -4.06 7.44
C GLN A 37 -12.16 -3.06 8.06
N THR A 38 -13.45 -3.36 8.05
CA THR A 38 -14.47 -2.53 8.70
C THR A 38 -14.82 -3.12 10.06
N GLU A 39 -14.60 -2.34 11.12
CA GLU A 39 -14.96 -2.68 12.50
C GLU A 39 -15.89 -1.61 13.07
N LYS A 40 -17.08 -2.02 13.55
CA LYS A 40 -18.06 -1.10 14.19
C LYS A 40 -18.36 0.19 13.41
N ASN A 41 -18.47 0.09 12.09
CA ASN A 41 -18.67 1.18 11.14
C ASN A 41 -17.48 2.15 10.98
N GLU A 42 -16.30 1.76 11.40
CA GLU A 42 -15.04 2.48 11.18
C GLU A 42 -14.08 1.60 10.42
N ASN A 43 -13.19 2.20 9.63
CA ASN A 43 -12.20 1.43 8.89
C ASN A 43 -10.94 1.31 9.73
N LYS A 44 -10.48 0.08 9.92
CA LYS A 44 -9.25 -0.26 10.59
C LYS A 44 -8.19 -0.62 9.58
N TYR A 45 -7.06 0.07 9.62
CA TYR A 45 -5.87 -0.24 8.83
C TYR A 45 -4.78 -0.74 9.75
N THR A 46 -4.20 -1.91 9.41
CA THR A 46 -3.09 -2.49 10.17
C THR A 46 -1.85 -2.56 9.28
N PHE A 47 -0.76 -1.94 9.72
CA PHE A 47 0.52 -1.85 9.03
C PHE A 47 1.48 -2.88 9.61
N TYR A 48 1.96 -3.81 8.79
CA TYR A 48 2.91 -4.85 9.16
C TYR A 48 4.29 -4.49 8.63
N LEU A 49 5.29 -4.53 9.51
CA LEU A 49 6.63 -4.05 9.20
C LEU A 49 7.52 -5.17 8.66
N LEU A 50 8.44 -4.81 7.77
CA LEU A 50 9.32 -5.76 7.09
C LEU A 50 10.24 -6.52 8.06
N THR A 51 10.67 -5.88 9.15
CA THR A 51 11.63 -6.48 10.09
C THR A 51 11.02 -7.56 10.99
N GLY A 52 9.69 -7.57 11.14
CA GLY A 52 8.99 -8.51 12.05
C GLY A 52 9.36 -8.38 13.54
N GLU A 53 10.29 -7.49 13.90
CA GLU A 53 10.71 -7.25 15.29
C GLU A 53 9.74 -6.35 16.05
N GLN A 54 9.02 -5.51 15.32
CA GLN A 54 8.03 -4.60 15.87
C GLN A 54 6.63 -5.14 15.63
N LYS A 55 5.76 -4.94 16.60
CA LYS A 55 4.34 -5.32 16.48
C LYS A 55 3.67 -4.51 15.36
N PRO A 56 2.71 -5.11 14.64
CA PRO A 56 1.89 -4.38 13.69
C PRO A 56 1.20 -3.17 14.35
N VAL A 57 1.08 -2.08 13.60
CA VAL A 57 0.41 -0.86 14.07
C VAL A 57 -0.96 -0.76 13.44
N SER A 58 -2.00 -0.74 14.27
CA SER A 58 -3.38 -0.59 13.83
C SER A 58 -3.91 0.79 14.18
N VAL A 59 -4.62 1.42 13.23
CA VAL A 59 -5.32 2.70 13.42
C VAL A 59 -6.71 2.65 12.80
N GLN A 60 -7.66 3.39 13.39
CA GLN A 60 -8.95 3.68 12.78
C GLN A 60 -8.84 4.98 12.01
N ALA A 61 -9.31 5.00 10.77
CA ALA A 61 -9.21 6.16 9.88
C ALA A 61 -10.31 6.13 8.82
N LEU A 62 -10.58 7.27 8.20
CA LEU A 62 -11.55 7.38 7.13
C LEU A 62 -11.06 6.70 5.85
N ASP A 63 -9.75 6.81 5.57
CA ASP A 63 -9.08 6.25 4.39
C ASP A 63 -7.60 5.93 4.71
N LEU A 64 -6.91 5.31 3.77
CA LEU A 64 -5.49 4.96 3.89
C LEU A 64 -4.57 6.19 4.02
N ALA A 65 -4.95 7.33 3.42
CA ALA A 65 -4.16 8.56 3.51
C ALA A 65 -4.14 9.10 4.94
N GLU A 66 -5.31 9.12 5.59
CA GLU A 66 -5.43 9.48 7.01
C GLU A 66 -4.76 8.44 7.90
N ALA A 67 -4.97 7.14 7.65
CA ALA A 67 -4.32 6.06 8.40
C ALA A 67 -2.80 6.22 8.40
N LYS A 68 -2.18 6.43 7.24
CA LYS A 68 -0.75 6.70 7.09
C LYS A 68 -0.30 7.93 7.88
N LYS A 69 -1.10 9.00 7.88
CA LYS A 69 -0.80 10.24 8.61
C LYS A 69 -0.83 10.01 10.13
N LEU A 70 -1.82 9.27 10.63
CA LEU A 70 -1.94 8.92 12.05
C LEU A 70 -0.78 8.04 12.51
N VAL A 71 -0.45 6.99 11.74
CA VAL A 71 0.68 6.12 12.06
C VAL A 71 1.98 6.90 12.10
N LYS A 72 2.24 7.78 11.14
CA LYS A 72 3.44 8.63 11.16
C LYS A 72 3.50 9.58 12.35
N LYS A 73 2.37 10.14 12.73
CA LYS A 73 2.29 11.11 13.82
C LYS A 73 2.52 10.47 15.18
N ASP A 74 1.86 9.33 15.42
CA ASP A 74 1.67 8.81 16.77
C ASP A 74 2.53 7.58 17.09
N TYR A 75 3.05 6.87 16.05
CA TYR A 75 3.75 5.60 16.22
C TYR A 75 5.10 5.52 15.49
N LEU A 76 5.11 5.76 14.17
CA LEU A 76 6.22 5.49 13.28
C LEU A 76 6.57 6.73 12.41
N PRO A 77 7.29 7.73 12.94
CA PRO A 77 7.57 8.98 12.22
C PRO A 77 8.26 8.79 10.86
N GLU A 78 9.12 7.78 10.74
CA GLU A 78 9.88 7.46 9.52
C GLU A 78 9.24 6.35 8.69
N LEU A 79 7.89 6.14 8.83
CA LEU A 79 7.14 5.13 8.07
C LEU A 79 7.34 5.29 6.56
N SER A 80 7.75 4.20 5.92
CA SER A 80 7.94 4.10 4.47
C SER A 80 7.10 2.99 3.85
N LEU A 81 6.41 3.30 2.75
CA LEU A 81 5.68 2.32 1.92
C LEU A 81 6.51 1.88 0.69
N SER A 82 7.82 2.16 0.65
CA SER A 82 8.66 1.88 -0.52
C SER A 82 8.82 0.39 -0.86
N ARG A 83 8.54 -0.49 0.09
CA ARG A 83 8.55 -1.94 -0.09
C ARG A 83 7.19 -2.57 0.22
N LEU A 84 6.11 -1.81 0.06
CA LEU A 84 4.76 -2.34 0.19
C LEU A 84 4.54 -3.41 -0.89
N GLU A 85 4.43 -4.66 -0.46
CA GLU A 85 4.27 -5.82 -1.35
C GLU A 85 2.80 -6.11 -1.62
N MET A 86 1.93 -5.87 -0.61
CA MET A 86 0.54 -6.31 -0.67
C MET A 86 -0.39 -5.43 0.16
N ILE A 87 -1.63 -5.29 -0.31
CA ILE A 87 -2.76 -4.78 0.49
C ILE A 87 -3.87 -5.82 0.44
N ILE A 88 -4.40 -6.16 1.61
CA ILE A 88 -5.46 -7.15 1.76
C ILE A 88 -6.69 -6.44 2.35
N TYR A 89 -7.75 -6.33 1.57
CA TYR A 89 -9.01 -5.75 2.01
C TYR A 89 -9.98 -6.83 2.48
N GLU A 90 -10.76 -6.53 3.51
CA GLU A 90 -11.91 -7.34 3.85
C GLU A 90 -12.88 -7.39 2.66
N GLU A 91 -13.48 -8.55 2.39
CA GLU A 91 -14.41 -8.74 1.25
C GLU A 91 -15.63 -7.81 1.27
N LYS A 92 -15.97 -7.27 2.44
CA LYS A 92 -17.08 -6.32 2.67
C LYS A 92 -16.62 -4.88 2.84
N PHE A 93 -15.34 -4.61 2.64
CA PHE A 93 -14.81 -3.26 2.65
C PHE A 93 -15.48 -2.41 1.56
N ASP A 94 -15.72 -1.12 1.84
CA ASP A 94 -16.35 -0.23 0.87
C ASP A 94 -15.53 -0.13 -0.41
N GLU A 95 -16.13 -0.48 -1.54
CA GLU A 95 -15.46 -0.60 -2.84
C GLU A 95 -14.98 0.77 -3.37
N ASN A 96 -15.74 1.83 -3.09
CA ASN A 96 -15.33 3.19 -3.49
C ASN A 96 -14.15 3.66 -2.66
N LEU A 97 -14.14 3.34 -1.37
CA LEU A 97 -13.04 3.68 -0.48
C LEU A 97 -11.77 2.89 -0.86
N MET A 98 -11.91 1.61 -1.20
CA MET A 98 -10.80 0.81 -1.74
C MET A 98 -10.20 1.46 -2.99
N LEU A 99 -11.04 1.96 -3.90
CA LEU A 99 -10.58 2.66 -5.10
C LEU A 99 -9.92 4.01 -4.77
N ASP A 100 -10.44 4.75 -3.79
CA ASP A 100 -9.83 6.00 -3.31
C ASP A 100 -8.46 5.73 -2.68
N ASP A 101 -8.28 4.66 -1.92
CA ASP A 101 -7.00 4.20 -1.37
C ASP A 101 -6.00 3.86 -2.49
N VAL A 102 -6.43 3.09 -3.49
CA VAL A 102 -5.63 2.74 -4.68
C VAL A 102 -5.20 4.00 -5.42
N ASN A 103 -6.10 4.97 -5.61
CA ASN A 103 -5.79 6.25 -6.25
C ASN A 103 -4.82 7.10 -5.42
N HIS A 104 -4.90 7.03 -4.08
CA HIS A 104 -3.94 7.67 -3.20
C HIS A 104 -2.53 7.07 -3.37
N LEU A 105 -2.43 5.74 -3.42
CA LEU A 105 -1.17 5.04 -3.62
C LEU A 105 -0.55 5.33 -4.99
N LYS A 106 -1.36 5.43 -6.04
CA LYS A 106 -0.93 5.83 -7.39
C LYS A 106 -0.19 7.17 -7.40
N LYS A 107 -0.62 8.12 -6.57
CA LYS A 107 0.01 9.44 -6.44
C LYS A 107 1.30 9.41 -5.61
N SER A 108 1.59 8.30 -4.93
CA SER A 108 2.77 8.15 -4.10
C SER A 108 3.91 7.53 -4.91
N TYR A 109 4.89 8.33 -5.30
CA TYR A 109 6.07 7.86 -6.06
C TYR A 109 6.89 6.77 -5.35
N SER A 110 6.65 6.54 -4.06
CA SER A 110 7.38 5.55 -3.27
C SER A 110 6.74 4.17 -3.26
N VAL A 111 5.52 4.00 -3.80
CA VAL A 111 4.81 2.72 -3.80
C VAL A 111 5.01 2.04 -5.16
N SER A 112 5.33 0.76 -5.14
CA SER A 112 5.49 -0.03 -6.36
C SER A 112 4.16 -0.17 -7.10
N PRO A 113 4.09 0.05 -8.42
CA PRO A 113 2.90 -0.27 -9.20
C PRO A 113 2.60 -1.77 -9.25
N LEU A 114 3.56 -2.64 -8.86
CA LEU A 114 3.42 -4.09 -8.73
C LEU A 114 2.93 -4.52 -7.34
N THR A 115 2.62 -3.59 -6.44
CA THR A 115 1.99 -3.91 -5.15
C THR A 115 0.69 -4.68 -5.39
N LYS A 116 0.57 -5.84 -4.75
CA LYS A 116 -0.55 -6.77 -4.93
C LYS A 116 -1.78 -6.29 -4.16
N ILE A 117 -2.96 -6.56 -4.73
CA ILE A 117 -4.25 -6.29 -4.09
C ILE A 117 -5.00 -7.61 -3.97
N LEU A 118 -5.43 -7.93 -2.77
CA LEU A 118 -6.22 -9.14 -2.47
C LEU A 118 -7.45 -8.78 -1.65
N LEU A 119 -8.45 -9.65 -1.76
CA LEU A 119 -9.60 -9.64 -0.87
C LEU A 119 -9.52 -10.86 0.05
N ALA A 120 -10.00 -10.72 1.27
CA ALA A 120 -10.08 -11.81 2.24
C ALA A 120 -11.35 -11.69 3.09
N ASN A 121 -11.85 -12.82 3.59
CA ASN A 121 -12.90 -12.76 4.61
C ASN A 121 -12.32 -12.37 5.98
N LYS A 122 -13.21 -11.99 6.89
CA LYS A 122 -12.83 -11.53 8.24
C LYS A 122 -12.03 -12.57 9.04
N LYS A 123 -12.37 -13.87 8.87
CA LYS A 123 -11.66 -14.95 9.56
C LYS A 123 -10.22 -15.04 9.09
N THR A 124 -9.97 -15.01 7.78
CA THR A 124 -8.63 -15.01 7.19
C THR A 124 -7.81 -13.80 7.67
N LEU A 125 -8.42 -12.60 7.76
CA LEU A 125 -7.73 -11.42 8.30
C LEU A 125 -7.37 -11.60 9.77
N GLY A 126 -8.26 -12.20 10.58
CA GLY A 126 -7.94 -12.56 11.97
C GLY A 126 -6.78 -13.55 12.10
N GLU A 127 -6.72 -14.55 11.21
CA GLU A 127 -5.60 -15.50 11.17
C GLU A 127 -4.27 -14.83 10.77
N ILE A 128 -4.29 -13.80 9.91
CA ILE A 128 -3.12 -12.98 9.58
C ILE A 128 -2.70 -12.12 10.76
N GLU A 129 -3.66 -11.56 11.52
CA GLU A 129 -3.36 -10.79 12.74
C GLU A 129 -2.71 -11.65 13.82
N GLU A 130 -3.05 -12.94 13.92
CA GLU A 130 -2.45 -13.89 14.84
C GLU A 130 -1.07 -14.37 14.38
N ASP A 131 -0.88 -14.59 13.09
CA ASP A 131 0.37 -15.05 12.48
C ASP A 131 0.59 -14.38 11.11
N GLU A 132 1.38 -13.32 11.11
CA GLU A 132 1.71 -12.54 9.91
C GLU A 132 2.43 -13.36 8.81
N LYS A 133 3.08 -14.49 9.17
CA LYS A 133 3.76 -15.36 8.20
C LYS A 133 2.80 -16.04 7.24
N LYS A 134 1.52 -16.15 7.57
CA LYS A 134 0.50 -16.67 6.65
C LYS A 134 0.41 -15.88 5.35
N VAL A 135 0.78 -14.60 5.36
CA VAL A 135 0.82 -13.78 4.16
C VAL A 135 1.79 -14.33 3.12
N ASP A 136 2.90 -14.92 3.54
CA ASP A 136 3.88 -15.51 2.61
C ASP A 136 3.29 -16.75 1.88
N GLU A 137 2.46 -17.54 2.58
CA GLU A 137 1.73 -18.68 1.98
C GLU A 137 0.71 -18.18 0.94
N TYR A 138 0.01 -17.09 1.25
CA TYR A 138 -0.94 -16.48 0.31
C TYR A 138 -0.24 -15.86 -0.89
N ASP A 139 0.95 -15.29 -0.71
CA ASP A 139 1.74 -14.77 -1.81
C ASP A 139 2.16 -15.87 -2.80
N GLU A 140 2.63 -17.01 -2.30
CA GLU A 140 2.93 -18.18 -3.13
C GLU A 140 1.67 -18.71 -3.86
N ALA A 141 0.53 -18.76 -3.17
CA ALA A 141 -0.74 -19.16 -3.77
C ALA A 141 -1.19 -18.18 -4.86
N LEU A 142 -0.96 -16.87 -4.67
CA LEU A 142 -1.27 -15.84 -5.66
C LEU A 142 -0.41 -15.97 -6.91
N ILE A 143 0.86 -16.33 -6.79
CA ILE A 143 1.72 -16.57 -7.94
C ILE A 143 1.17 -17.72 -8.80
N ARG A 144 0.66 -18.79 -8.18
CA ARG A 144 0.02 -19.91 -8.89
C ARG A 144 -1.29 -19.47 -9.55
N TYR A 145 -2.15 -18.76 -8.78
CA TYR A 145 -3.42 -18.23 -9.27
C TYR A 145 -3.24 -17.33 -10.51
N LYS A 146 -2.25 -16.44 -10.50
CA LYS A 146 -1.98 -15.50 -11.61
C LYS A 146 -1.60 -16.19 -12.92
N LYS A 147 -0.98 -17.38 -12.87
CA LYS A 147 -0.64 -18.15 -14.07
C LYS A 147 -1.89 -18.60 -14.83
N ASP A 148 -2.95 -18.94 -14.10
CA ASP A 148 -4.18 -19.48 -14.63
C ASP A 148 -5.25 -18.38 -14.90
N ASN A 149 -5.08 -17.19 -14.28
CA ASN A 149 -6.04 -16.08 -14.31
C ASN A 149 -5.34 -14.79 -14.75
N LYS A 150 -4.89 -14.72 -16.00
CA LYS A 150 -4.10 -13.59 -16.55
C LYS A 150 -4.86 -12.26 -16.58
N ASP A 151 -6.18 -12.30 -16.64
CA ASP A 151 -7.04 -11.11 -16.73
C ASP A 151 -7.44 -10.57 -15.34
N SER A 152 -6.93 -11.15 -14.25
CA SER A 152 -7.25 -10.70 -12.91
C SER A 152 -6.47 -9.44 -12.52
N ASP A 153 -7.11 -8.55 -11.77
CA ASP A 153 -6.57 -7.29 -11.28
C ASP A 153 -5.77 -7.51 -10.00
N THR A 154 -4.63 -8.22 -10.12
CA THR A 154 -3.81 -8.63 -8.98
C THR A 154 -2.85 -7.56 -8.47
N GLU A 155 -2.65 -6.49 -9.20
CA GLU A 155 -1.65 -5.45 -8.91
C GLU A 155 -2.24 -4.05 -9.08
N LEU A 156 -1.67 -3.06 -8.40
CA LEU A 156 -2.07 -1.66 -8.56
C LEU A 156 -2.04 -1.22 -10.02
N LEU A 157 -1.05 -1.67 -10.79
CA LEU A 157 -0.91 -1.30 -12.21
C LEU A 157 -2.11 -1.78 -13.04
N SER A 158 -2.62 -2.99 -12.79
CA SER A 158 -3.77 -3.52 -13.54
C SER A 158 -5.03 -2.70 -13.24
N VAL A 159 -5.25 -2.33 -11.98
CA VAL A 159 -6.37 -1.46 -11.58
C VAL A 159 -6.23 -0.05 -12.19
N TYR A 160 -5.00 0.50 -12.24
CA TYR A 160 -4.76 1.83 -12.84
C TYR A 160 -5.07 1.89 -14.33
N ASN A 161 -4.91 0.77 -15.03
CA ASN A 161 -5.11 0.70 -16.48
C ASN A 161 -6.57 0.38 -16.87
N LYS A 162 -7.43 0.06 -15.91
CA LYS A 162 -8.86 -0.15 -16.15
C LYS A 162 -9.58 1.17 -16.38
N ASN A 163 -10.53 1.14 -17.30
CA ASN A 163 -11.38 2.26 -17.64
C ASN A 163 -12.83 1.95 -17.24
N TYR A 164 -13.61 3.00 -17.04
CA TYR A 164 -15.04 2.87 -16.88
C TYR A 164 -15.68 2.54 -18.23
N GLU A 165 -16.52 1.51 -18.24
CA GLU A 165 -17.40 1.15 -19.36
C GLU A 165 -18.85 1.35 -18.89
N ASP A 166 -19.66 2.08 -19.64
CA ASP A 166 -21.05 2.41 -19.29
C ASP A 166 -21.22 2.92 -17.85
N ASP A 167 -20.34 3.84 -17.42
CA ASP A 167 -20.30 4.37 -16.04
C ASP A 167 -19.99 3.33 -14.94
N LYS A 168 -19.45 2.17 -15.30
CA LYS A 168 -19.04 1.12 -14.35
C LYS A 168 -17.58 0.75 -14.56
N LEU A 169 -16.88 0.49 -13.46
CA LEU A 169 -15.55 -0.10 -13.44
C LEU A 169 -15.69 -1.55 -12.96
N SER A 170 -15.39 -2.50 -13.85
CA SER A 170 -15.37 -3.91 -13.51
C SER A 170 -13.94 -4.36 -13.18
N LEU A 171 -13.75 -4.89 -11.98
CA LEU A 171 -12.47 -5.37 -11.47
C LEU A 171 -12.60 -6.83 -11.05
N VAL A 172 -11.55 -7.62 -11.32
CA VAL A 172 -11.49 -9.04 -10.96
C VAL A 172 -10.35 -9.25 -9.97
N PHE A 173 -10.66 -9.25 -8.68
CA PHE A 173 -9.66 -9.42 -7.64
C PHE A 173 -9.47 -10.87 -7.21
N PRO A 174 -8.25 -11.28 -6.85
CA PRO A 174 -8.01 -12.52 -6.12
C PRO A 174 -8.63 -12.42 -4.71
N TYR A 175 -9.40 -13.44 -4.35
CA TYR A 175 -10.07 -13.56 -3.07
C TYR A 175 -9.58 -14.80 -2.32
N ILE A 176 -9.13 -14.63 -1.09
CA ILE A 176 -8.68 -15.70 -0.20
C ILE A 176 -9.92 -16.27 0.52
N THR A 177 -10.26 -17.51 0.21
CA THR A 177 -11.38 -18.23 0.85
C THR A 177 -10.99 -18.67 2.28
N GLU A 178 -11.98 -19.10 3.08
CA GLU A 178 -11.75 -19.67 4.42
C GLU A 178 -10.85 -20.91 4.43
N LYS A 179 -10.71 -21.58 3.28
CA LYS A 179 -9.83 -22.75 3.10
C LYS A 179 -8.43 -22.37 2.64
N GLY A 180 -8.11 -21.06 2.58
CA GLY A 180 -6.81 -20.57 2.09
C GLY A 180 -6.61 -20.69 0.57
N GLN A 181 -7.66 -21.02 -0.18
CA GLN A 181 -7.60 -21.07 -1.65
C GLN A 181 -7.82 -19.67 -2.22
N ILE A 182 -7.17 -19.34 -3.33
CA ILE A 182 -7.42 -18.10 -4.06
C ILE A 182 -8.34 -18.37 -5.24
N VAL A 183 -9.44 -17.61 -5.30
CA VAL A 183 -10.43 -17.63 -6.38
C VAL A 183 -10.67 -16.22 -6.90
N SER A 184 -11.28 -16.08 -8.07
CA SER A 184 -11.65 -14.78 -8.63
C SER A 184 -12.90 -14.23 -7.95
N LYS A 185 -12.90 -12.94 -7.61
CA LYS A 185 -14.08 -12.20 -7.15
C LYS A 185 -14.27 -10.96 -8.01
N ASN A 186 -15.42 -10.84 -8.65
CA ASN A 186 -15.78 -9.68 -9.45
C ASN A 186 -16.35 -8.58 -8.56
N ILE A 187 -15.89 -7.35 -8.78
CA ILE A 187 -16.39 -6.13 -8.15
C ILE A 187 -16.77 -5.15 -9.26
N GLU A 188 -17.99 -4.61 -9.18
CA GLU A 188 -18.47 -3.56 -10.07
C GLU A 188 -18.61 -2.24 -9.30
N ILE A 189 -17.78 -1.25 -9.60
CA ILE A 189 -17.81 0.05 -8.97
C ILE A 189 -18.51 1.03 -9.92
N ALA A 190 -19.62 1.61 -9.48
CA ALA A 190 -20.30 2.67 -10.23
C ALA A 190 -19.42 3.93 -10.27
N SER A 191 -19.35 4.58 -11.43
CA SER A 191 -18.73 5.89 -11.55
C SER A 191 -19.42 6.85 -10.58
N LYS A 192 -18.68 7.44 -9.63
CA LYS A 192 -19.17 8.61 -8.91
C LYS A 192 -19.38 9.69 -9.99
N LYS A 193 -20.62 9.94 -10.46
CA LYS A 193 -20.93 11.14 -11.20
C LYS A 193 -20.42 12.30 -10.34
N LEU A 194 -19.34 12.95 -10.80
CA LEU A 194 -18.96 14.25 -10.27
C LEU A 194 -20.18 15.14 -10.51
N GLU A 195 -21.04 15.28 -9.53
CA GLU A 195 -21.98 16.37 -9.49
C GLU A 195 -21.13 17.65 -9.46
N ASN A 196 -20.75 18.11 -10.65
CA ASN A 196 -20.33 19.46 -10.87
C ASN A 196 -21.57 20.32 -10.53
N LYS A 197 -21.75 20.61 -9.25
CA LYS A 197 -22.49 21.79 -8.86
C LYS A 197 -21.68 22.97 -9.36
N GLN A 198 -21.88 23.30 -10.64
CA GLN A 198 -21.73 24.66 -11.10
C GLN A 198 -22.72 25.49 -10.24
N LYS A 199 -22.19 26.07 -9.21
CA LYS A 199 -22.86 27.20 -8.57
C LYS A 199 -22.74 28.36 -9.53
N ASN A 200 -23.88 28.68 -10.18
CA ASN A 200 -24.16 29.99 -10.74
C ASN A 200 -24.02 31.07 -9.66
#